data_1dd66eabbc7f79950a9b97aec80cf0bc
#
_entry.id   1dd66eabbc7f79950a9b97aec80cf0bc
#
_cell.length_a   1.000
_cell.length_b   1.000
_cell.length_c   1.000
_cell.angle_alpha   90.00
_cell.angle_beta   90.00
_cell.angle_gamma   90.00
#
_symmetry.space_group_name_H-M   'P 1'
#
loop_
_entity.id
_entity.type
_entity.pdbx_description
1 polymer ?
#
loop_
_entity_poly.entity_id
_entity_poly.type
_entity_poly.pdbx_seq_one_letter_code
_entity_poly.pdbx_strand_id
1 'polypeptide(L)'
;MRIGASTACLYPMETEKAVATLIENGFRIIEIFFNSFSELEPEYLEKLNEYILKNNCEVVSIHPFLSGMEPFLFFSNYERRFYDTVDFYEKFYRGAQILGAKKLILHGGVFPDRYNLSDEEYCKRFDIIAKRGRK
;
A
#
# COMPACT_ATOMS: atom_id res chain seq x y z
N MET A 1 9.57 15.08 -17.66
CA MET A 1 8.52 14.22 -17.09
C MET A 1 9.19 12.89 -16.69
N ARG A 2 8.91 12.36 -15.49
CA ARG A 2 9.43 11.05 -15.05
C ARG A 2 8.29 10.04 -15.12
N ILE A 3 8.55 8.86 -15.66
CA ILE A 3 7.56 7.80 -15.84
C ILE A 3 7.99 6.62 -14.97
N GLY A 4 7.04 6.07 -14.22
CA GLY A 4 7.18 4.85 -13.42
C GLY A 4 6.16 3.80 -13.82
N ALA A 5 6.27 2.63 -13.22
CA ALA A 5 5.32 1.54 -13.39
C ALA A 5 4.98 0.90 -12.04
N SER A 6 3.78 0.35 -11.94
CA SER A 6 3.34 -0.42 -10.80
C SER A 6 3.57 -1.91 -11.03
N THR A 7 4.02 -2.63 -10.01
CA THR A 7 4.09 -4.09 -10.07
C THR A 7 2.72 -4.75 -10.26
N ALA A 8 1.64 -4.03 -9.96
CA ALA A 8 0.27 -4.49 -10.21
C ALA A 8 -0.02 -4.78 -11.68
N CYS A 9 0.69 -4.14 -12.64
CA CYS A 9 0.51 -4.40 -14.06
C CYS A 9 0.97 -5.81 -14.49
N LEU A 10 1.73 -6.49 -13.63
CA LEU A 10 2.23 -7.84 -13.83
C LEU A 10 1.53 -8.88 -12.93
N TYR A 11 0.47 -8.49 -12.22
CA TYR A 11 -0.32 -9.42 -11.40
C TYR A 11 -0.79 -10.62 -12.25
N PRO A 12 -0.71 -11.87 -11.75
CA PRO A 12 -0.39 -12.32 -10.38
C PRO A 12 1.09 -12.74 -10.18
N MET A 13 2.03 -12.11 -10.88
CA MET A 13 3.46 -12.40 -10.71
C MET A 13 3.90 -12.06 -9.27
N GLU A 14 4.80 -12.86 -8.70
CA GLU A 14 5.42 -12.59 -7.41
C GLU A 14 6.09 -11.21 -7.40
N THR A 15 5.96 -10.47 -6.32
CA THR A 15 6.37 -9.05 -6.25
C THR A 15 7.84 -8.84 -6.60
N GLU A 16 8.75 -9.68 -6.11
CA GLU A 16 10.18 -9.59 -6.44
C GLU A 16 10.48 -9.87 -7.92
N LYS A 17 9.74 -10.79 -8.54
CA LYS A 17 9.86 -11.06 -9.98
C LYS A 17 9.29 -9.92 -10.80
N ALA A 18 8.18 -9.33 -10.37
CA ALA A 18 7.59 -8.17 -11.02
C ALA A 18 8.54 -6.97 -10.97
N VAL A 19 9.16 -6.71 -9.82
CA VAL A 19 10.19 -5.68 -9.67
C VAL A 19 11.36 -5.92 -10.62
N ALA A 20 11.90 -7.14 -10.65
CA ALA A 20 13.00 -7.49 -11.56
C ALA A 20 12.61 -7.25 -13.02
N THR A 21 11.43 -7.69 -13.43
CA THR A 21 10.92 -7.51 -14.80
C THR A 21 10.79 -6.02 -15.16
N LEU A 22 10.28 -5.18 -14.25
CA LEU A 22 10.19 -3.74 -14.50
C LEU A 22 11.58 -3.11 -14.67
N ILE A 23 12.54 -3.49 -13.83
CA ILE A 23 13.93 -3.01 -13.90
C ILE A 23 14.58 -3.42 -15.22
N GLU A 24 14.44 -4.67 -15.65
CA GLU A 24 14.95 -5.19 -16.91
C GLU A 24 14.36 -4.45 -18.12
N ASN A 25 13.11 -4.00 -18.02
CA ASN A 25 12.44 -3.19 -19.04
C ASN A 25 12.74 -1.69 -18.93
N GLY A 26 13.69 -1.28 -18.10
CA GLY A 26 14.21 0.09 -18.06
C GLY A 26 13.46 1.02 -17.10
N PHE A 27 12.47 0.56 -16.36
CA PHE A 27 11.82 1.38 -15.34
C PHE A 27 12.75 1.60 -14.14
N ARG A 28 12.73 2.82 -13.61
CA ARG A 28 13.55 3.21 -12.44
C ARG A 28 12.72 3.84 -11.33
N ILE A 29 11.44 4.04 -11.57
CA ILE A 29 10.45 4.54 -10.62
C ILE A 29 9.37 3.47 -10.52
N ILE A 30 9.18 2.94 -9.33
CA ILE A 30 8.33 1.76 -9.12
C ILE A 30 7.30 2.05 -8.03
N GLU A 31 6.07 1.66 -8.27
CA GLU A 31 5.07 1.43 -7.23
C GLU A 31 5.07 -0.05 -6.90
N ILE A 32 5.14 -0.38 -5.61
CA ILE A 32 5.03 -1.77 -5.13
C ILE A 32 3.58 -2.07 -4.77
N PHE A 33 2.95 -2.96 -5.52
CA PHE A 33 1.71 -3.62 -5.13
C PHE A 33 2.06 -4.91 -4.41
N PHE A 34 1.72 -4.99 -3.14
CA PHE A 34 1.90 -6.19 -2.34
C PHE A 34 0.84 -7.24 -2.68
N ASN A 35 1.22 -8.51 -2.67
CA ASN A 35 0.33 -9.63 -2.98
C ASN A 35 0.01 -10.50 -1.76
N SER A 36 0.84 -10.47 -0.71
CA SER A 36 0.68 -11.36 0.44
C SER A 36 1.16 -10.76 1.77
N PHE A 37 0.73 -11.38 2.87
CA PHE A 37 1.13 -10.97 4.22
C PHE A 37 2.63 -11.13 4.48
N SER A 38 3.26 -12.18 3.94
CA SER A 38 4.68 -12.46 4.12
C SER A 38 5.59 -11.44 3.45
N GLU A 39 5.09 -10.71 2.44
CA GLU A 39 5.82 -9.62 1.81
C GLU A 39 5.95 -8.36 2.70
N LEU A 40 5.23 -8.32 3.81
CA LEU A 40 5.32 -7.24 4.80
C LEU A 40 6.32 -7.54 5.93
N GLU A 41 6.97 -8.69 5.90
CA GLU A 41 7.99 -9.03 6.88
C GLU A 41 9.28 -8.23 6.61
N PRO A 42 9.91 -7.67 7.67
CA PRO A 42 11.06 -6.78 7.50
C PRO A 42 12.20 -7.39 6.69
N GLU A 43 12.53 -8.64 6.93
CA GLU A 43 13.61 -9.35 6.23
C GLU A 43 13.37 -9.42 4.70
N TYR A 44 12.12 -9.65 4.30
CA TYR A 44 11.76 -9.65 2.87
C TYR A 44 11.88 -8.25 2.28
N LEU A 45 11.36 -7.24 2.98
CA LEU A 45 11.37 -5.85 2.54
C LEU A 45 12.80 -5.29 2.41
N GLU A 46 13.67 -5.62 3.36
CA GLU A 46 15.08 -5.21 3.33
C GLU A 46 15.81 -5.80 2.12
N LYS A 47 15.65 -7.11 1.85
CA LYS A 47 16.22 -7.76 0.66
C LYS A 47 15.69 -7.15 -0.64
N LEU A 48 14.39 -6.90 -0.70
CA LEU A 48 13.76 -6.27 -1.86
C LEU A 48 14.32 -4.85 -2.08
N ASN A 49 14.43 -4.08 -1.01
CA ASN A 49 14.99 -2.72 -1.06
C ASN A 49 16.46 -2.70 -1.51
N GLU A 50 17.29 -3.60 -0.98
CA GLU A 50 18.67 -3.75 -1.41
C GLU A 50 18.78 -4.00 -2.92
N TYR A 51 17.95 -4.88 -3.46
CA TYR A 51 17.90 -5.18 -4.89
C TYR A 51 17.48 -3.94 -5.70
N ILE A 52 16.45 -3.21 -5.25
CA ILE A 52 15.96 -2.00 -5.91
C ILE A 52 17.06 -0.91 -5.94
N LEU A 53 17.68 -0.64 -4.80
CA LEU A 53 18.73 0.37 -4.68
C LEU A 53 19.97 0.02 -5.51
N LYS A 54 20.40 -1.25 -5.51
CA LYS A 54 21.51 -1.74 -6.33
C LYS A 54 21.31 -1.49 -7.82
N ASN A 55 20.06 -1.44 -8.28
CA ASN A 55 19.70 -1.17 -9.67
C ASN A 55 19.35 0.31 -9.94
N ASN A 56 19.70 1.22 -9.01
CA ASN A 56 19.42 2.67 -9.12
C ASN A 56 17.94 2.97 -9.33
N CYS A 57 17.05 2.23 -8.66
CA CYS A 57 15.62 2.42 -8.69
C CYS A 57 15.13 3.05 -7.39
N GLU A 58 13.97 3.66 -7.45
CA GLU A 58 13.28 4.22 -6.29
C GLU A 58 11.83 3.70 -6.22
N VAL A 59 11.36 3.46 -5.00
CA VAL A 59 9.95 3.18 -4.72
C VAL A 59 9.27 4.50 -4.36
N VAL A 60 8.27 4.88 -5.14
CA VAL A 60 7.54 6.16 -4.92
C VAL A 60 6.29 5.97 -4.10
N SER A 61 5.66 4.81 -4.22
CA SER A 61 4.43 4.45 -3.50
C SER A 61 4.36 2.95 -3.24
N ILE A 62 3.58 2.61 -2.23
CA ILE A 62 3.15 1.24 -1.99
C ILE A 62 1.64 1.14 -2.13
N HIS A 63 1.18 -0.03 -2.51
CA HIS A 63 -0.22 -0.33 -2.76
C HIS A 63 -0.60 -1.62 -2.00
N PRO A 64 -1.43 -1.53 -0.97
CA PRO A 64 -1.87 -2.68 -0.21
C PRO A 64 -2.70 -3.66 -1.03
N PHE A 65 -2.51 -4.97 -0.80
CA PHE A 65 -3.31 -6.01 -1.45
C PHE A 65 -4.78 -6.06 -0.96
N LEU A 66 -5.10 -5.35 0.13
CA LEU A 66 -6.46 -5.25 0.67
C LEU A 66 -7.30 -4.15 0.01
N SER A 67 -6.79 -3.50 -1.02
CA SER A 67 -7.42 -2.33 -1.65
C SER A 67 -8.89 -2.54 -2.03
N GLY A 68 -9.26 -3.70 -2.54
CA GLY A 68 -10.66 -4.04 -2.84
C GLY A 68 -11.55 -4.22 -1.59
N MET A 69 -10.95 -4.45 -0.42
CA MET A 69 -11.64 -4.62 0.85
C MET A 69 -11.67 -3.36 1.72
N GLU A 70 -10.83 -2.39 1.43
CA GLU A 70 -10.71 -1.14 2.21
C GLU A 70 -12.04 -0.44 2.48
N PRO A 71 -12.97 -0.32 1.50
CA PRO A 71 -14.27 0.27 1.77
C PRO A 71 -15.03 -0.40 2.91
N PHE A 72 -14.95 -1.72 2.99
CA PHE A 72 -15.63 -2.51 4.01
C PHE A 72 -14.89 -2.54 5.34
N LEU A 73 -13.58 -2.38 5.32
CA LEU A 73 -12.73 -2.41 6.50
C LEU A 73 -12.71 -1.05 7.20
N PHE A 74 -12.35 0.02 6.48
CA PHE A 74 -12.19 1.36 7.05
C PHE A 74 -13.52 2.11 7.24
N PHE A 75 -14.49 1.89 6.36
CA PHE A 75 -15.70 2.71 6.33
C PHE A 75 -16.97 1.96 6.74
N SER A 76 -16.80 0.79 7.33
CA SER A 76 -17.90 0.03 7.94
C SER A 76 -18.41 0.69 9.22
N ASN A 77 -19.71 0.60 9.51
CA ASN A 77 -20.28 1.01 10.80
C ASN A 77 -19.79 0.17 12.00
N TYR A 78 -19.01 -0.87 11.75
CA TYR A 78 -18.43 -1.70 12.79
C TYR A 78 -17.08 -1.10 13.25
N GLU A 79 -17.13 -0.28 14.28
CA GLU A 79 -16.01 0.52 14.76
C GLU A 79 -14.76 -0.33 15.10
N ARG A 80 -14.94 -1.50 15.72
CA ARG A 80 -13.83 -2.41 16.03
C ARG A 80 -13.08 -2.81 14.75
N ARG A 81 -13.79 -3.11 13.66
CA ARG A 81 -13.19 -3.44 12.36
C ARG A 81 -12.33 -2.30 11.83
N PHE A 82 -12.77 -1.07 12.01
CA PHE A 82 -11.99 0.11 11.63
C PHE A 82 -10.65 0.17 12.38
N TYR A 83 -10.67 0.08 13.71
CA TYR A 83 -9.44 0.15 14.50
C TYR A 83 -8.50 -1.03 14.25
N ASP A 84 -9.01 -2.25 14.17
CA ASP A 84 -8.22 -3.43 13.82
C ASP A 84 -7.54 -3.26 12.45
N THR A 85 -8.22 -2.62 11.50
CA THR A 85 -7.66 -2.35 10.17
C THR A 85 -6.58 -1.27 10.24
N VAL A 86 -6.80 -0.19 10.98
CA VAL A 86 -5.81 0.86 11.20
C VAL A 86 -4.53 0.27 11.80
N ASP A 87 -4.65 -0.58 12.82
CA ASP A 87 -3.51 -1.24 13.45
C ASP A 87 -2.81 -2.20 12.50
N PHE A 88 -3.56 -2.94 11.68
CA PHE A 88 -2.97 -3.80 10.65
C PHE A 88 -2.19 -3.00 9.59
N TYR A 89 -2.67 -1.82 9.21
CA TYR A 89 -2.01 -0.95 8.23
C TYR A 89 -0.67 -0.40 8.70
N GLU A 90 -0.35 -0.47 9.99
CA GLU A 90 0.99 -0.15 10.50
C GLU A 90 2.09 -1.00 9.84
N LYS A 91 1.77 -2.24 9.43
CA LYS A 91 2.70 -3.07 8.67
C LYS A 91 3.03 -2.46 7.30
N PHE A 92 2.04 -1.91 6.61
CA PHE A 92 2.26 -1.22 5.34
C PHE A 92 3.05 0.08 5.53
N TYR A 93 2.77 0.86 6.58
CA TYR A 93 3.54 2.08 6.87
C TYR A 93 5.01 1.75 7.13
N ARG A 94 5.27 0.69 7.91
CA ARG A 94 6.63 0.21 8.11
C ARG A 94 7.27 -0.27 6.81
N GLY A 95 6.53 -0.99 5.99
CA GLY A 95 6.98 -1.40 4.66
C GLY A 95 7.36 -0.20 3.77
N ALA A 96 6.54 0.85 3.79
CA ALA A 96 6.85 2.09 3.08
C ALA A 96 8.16 2.73 3.58
N GLN A 97 8.37 2.76 4.89
CA GLN A 97 9.59 3.31 5.49
C GLN A 97 10.84 2.51 5.05
N ILE A 98 10.79 1.19 5.10
CA ILE A 98 11.90 0.32 4.69
C ILE A 98 12.21 0.51 3.21
N LEU A 99 11.20 0.58 2.35
CA LEU A 99 11.34 0.77 0.91
C LEU A 99 11.64 2.22 0.49
N GLY A 100 11.62 3.18 1.42
CA GLY A 100 11.81 4.60 1.15
C GLY A 100 10.63 5.25 0.43
N ALA A 101 9.48 4.59 0.33
CA ALA A 101 8.27 5.12 -0.27
C ALA A 101 7.65 6.22 0.60
N LYS A 102 7.16 7.28 -0.05
CA LYS A 102 6.55 8.42 0.64
C LYS A 102 5.05 8.50 0.49
N LYS A 103 4.46 7.53 -0.19
CA LYS A 103 3.03 7.49 -0.49
C LYS A 103 2.51 6.07 -0.28
N LEU A 104 1.33 5.98 0.27
CA LEU A 104 0.53 4.77 0.33
C LEU A 104 -0.75 5.03 -0.46
N ILE A 105 -1.09 4.12 -1.36
CA ILE A 105 -2.33 4.18 -2.12
C ILE A 105 -3.44 3.64 -1.23
N LEU A 106 -4.50 4.42 -1.08
CA LEU A 106 -5.70 4.05 -0.37
C LEU A 106 -6.90 4.26 -1.28
N HIS A 107 -7.77 3.27 -1.36
CA HIS A 107 -9.03 3.40 -2.10
C HIS A 107 -10.09 3.98 -1.19
N GLY A 108 -10.75 5.02 -1.67
CA GLY A 108 -11.94 5.56 -1.02
C GLY A 108 -13.12 4.58 -1.10
N GLY A 109 -14.11 4.78 -0.25
CA GLY A 109 -15.30 3.96 -0.28
C GLY A 109 -16.24 4.34 -1.41
N VAL A 110 -16.59 3.40 -2.29
CA VAL A 110 -17.85 3.45 -3.00
C VAL A 110 -18.85 2.67 -2.13
N PHE A 111 -19.78 3.38 -1.51
CA PHE A 111 -20.70 2.77 -0.55
C PHE A 111 -21.99 2.34 -1.24
N PRO A 112 -22.37 1.06 -1.15
CA PRO A 112 -23.78 0.73 -1.22
C PRO A 112 -24.51 1.39 -0.04
N ASP A 113 -25.69 1.94 -0.28
CA ASP A 113 -26.54 2.74 0.64
C ASP A 113 -26.72 2.20 2.08
N ARG A 114 -26.37 0.95 2.33
CA ARG A 114 -26.50 0.30 3.65
C ARG A 114 -25.32 0.53 4.62
N TYR A 115 -24.27 1.24 4.22
CA TYR A 115 -23.10 1.54 5.06
C TYR A 115 -23.00 3.04 5.38
N ASN A 116 -24.11 3.62 5.84
CA ASN A 116 -24.24 5.04 6.07
C ASN A 116 -23.32 5.55 7.19
N LEU A 117 -22.06 5.81 6.86
CA LEU A 117 -21.29 6.76 7.64
C LEU A 117 -21.71 8.17 7.23
N SER A 118 -21.84 9.08 8.21
CA SER A 118 -21.95 10.50 7.87
C SER A 118 -20.65 11.00 7.22
N ASP A 119 -20.75 12.05 6.42
CA ASP A 119 -19.57 12.67 5.80
C ASP A 119 -18.53 13.09 6.86
N GLU A 120 -19.01 13.55 8.03
CA GLU A 120 -18.17 13.92 9.16
C GLU A 120 -17.37 12.72 9.69
N GLU A 121 -18.01 11.58 9.93
CA GLU A 121 -17.33 10.36 10.40
C GLU A 121 -16.38 9.80 9.33
N TYR A 122 -16.75 9.92 8.05
CA TYR A 122 -15.91 9.54 6.94
C TYR A 122 -14.61 10.36 6.93
N CYS A 123 -14.72 11.67 7.00
CA CYS A 123 -13.57 12.58 7.05
C CYS A 123 -12.69 12.33 8.29
N LYS A 124 -13.31 12.12 9.44
CA LYS A 124 -12.62 11.79 10.70
C LYS A 124 -11.79 10.51 10.57
N ARG A 125 -12.30 9.47 9.95
CA ARG A 125 -11.57 8.22 9.72
C ARG A 125 -10.39 8.40 8.80
N PHE A 126 -10.55 9.14 7.70
CA PHE A 126 -9.41 9.49 6.85
C PHE A 126 -8.32 10.25 7.60
N ASP A 127 -8.71 11.17 8.47
CA ASP A 127 -7.75 11.91 9.28
C ASP A 127 -6.97 11.00 10.26
N ILE A 128 -7.65 10.01 10.88
CA ILE A 128 -7.00 9.00 11.73
C ILE A 128 -6.00 8.17 10.93
N ILE A 129 -6.39 7.65 9.76
CA ILE A 129 -5.52 6.88 8.86
C ILE A 129 -4.29 7.71 8.46
N ALA A 130 -4.51 8.95 8.02
CA ALA A 130 -3.44 9.83 7.58
C ALA A 130 -2.47 10.20 8.72
N LYS A 131 -2.97 10.39 9.94
CA LYS A 131 -2.13 10.67 11.13
C LYS A 131 -1.29 9.46 11.52
N ARG A 132 -1.80 8.24 11.38
CA ARG A 132 -1.01 7.03 11.65
C ARG A 132 0.14 6.88 10.66
N GLY A 133 -0.10 7.10 9.38
CA GLY A 133 0.93 6.99 8.34
C GLY A 133 2.02 8.07 8.37
N ARG A 134 1.85 9.13 9.19
CA ARG A 134 2.85 10.20 9.35
C ARG A 134 3.84 9.98 10.50
N LYS A 135 3.64 8.95 11.32
CA LYS A 135 4.53 8.60 12.44
C LYS A 135 5.66 7.71 11.96
#